data_2b2f8888ffc61a80c7a2d9e6acdedaca
#
_entry.id   2b2f8888ffc61a80c7a2d9e6acdedaca
#
_cell.length_a   1.000
_cell.length_b   1.000
_cell.length_c   1.000
_cell.angle_alpha   90.00
_cell.angle_beta   90.00
_cell.angle_gamma   90.00
#
_symmetry.space_group_name_H-M   'P 1'
#
loop_
_entity.id
_entity.type
_entity.pdbx_description
1 polymer ?
#
loop_
_entity_poly.entity_id
_entity_poly.type
_entity_poly.pdbx_seq_one_letter_code
_entity_poly.pdbx_strand_id
1 'polypeptide(L)'
;MAKKMNITQKSLDRVKEKCLESLGDFLSELCRDKLLGPTSVEKIFSFDHITFKRICDKDQTVTVKTLGRMMGIIAYFLNGLKETCDKRLKELQEDDKMKLYLKRIKIDELNKKRVKCTEAMEKYKKTFGIIAISFFELIGQNEEF
;
A
#
# COMPACT_ATOMS: atom_id res chain seq x y z
N MET A 1 -2.17 29.09 -23.13
CA MET A 1 -2.06 28.63 -22.80
C MET A 1 -1.67 28.46 -21.77
N ALA A 2 -1.83 28.52 -21.44
CA ALA A 2 -1.76 28.44 -20.53
C ALA A 2 -0.85 27.93 -19.90
N LYS A 3 -0.27 28.09 -19.66
CA LYS A 3 0.55 27.63 -19.08
C LYS A 3 0.21 26.82 -18.17
N LYS A 4 -0.59 26.32 -18.40
CA LYS A 4 -1.06 25.52 -17.57
C LYS A 4 -0.08 24.96 -16.81
N MET A 5 0.83 25.00 -16.94
CA MET A 5 1.59 24.35 -16.32
C MET A 5 2.52 24.95 -15.70
N ASN A 6 2.45 25.56 -15.13
CA ASN A 6 3.41 25.92 -14.21
C ASN A 6 4.09 24.73 -13.60
N ILE A 7 3.76 23.58 -14.09
CA ILE A 7 4.41 22.38 -13.64
C ILE A 7 5.62 22.16 -14.50
N THR A 8 6.80 22.28 -13.91
CA THR A 8 8.06 22.05 -14.62
C THR A 8 8.47 20.59 -14.41
N GLN A 9 9.39 20.13 -15.24
CA GLN A 9 9.96 18.80 -15.09
C GLN A 9 10.62 18.67 -13.71
N LYS A 10 11.22 19.73 -13.23
CA LYS A 10 11.84 19.74 -11.89
C LYS A 10 10.81 19.50 -10.79
N SER A 11 9.63 20.10 -10.90
CA SER A 11 8.54 19.89 -9.94
C SER A 11 8.03 18.47 -9.97
N LEU A 12 7.90 17.89 -11.17
CA LEU A 12 7.50 16.49 -11.32
C LEU A 12 8.52 15.55 -10.70
N ASP A 13 9.80 15.79 -10.95
CA ASP A 13 10.87 14.97 -10.41
C ASP A 13 10.90 15.02 -8.89
N ARG A 14 10.63 16.18 -8.34
CA ARG A 14 10.61 16.37 -6.89
C ARG A 14 9.46 15.60 -6.24
N VAL A 15 8.28 15.65 -6.83
CA VAL A 15 7.11 14.91 -6.34
C VAL A 15 7.35 13.41 -6.46
N LYS A 16 7.90 12.99 -7.60
CA LYS A 16 8.23 11.58 -7.83
C LYS A 16 9.24 11.08 -6.80
N GLU A 17 10.30 11.83 -6.58
CA GLU A 17 11.35 11.44 -5.63
C GLU A 17 10.79 11.30 -4.22
N LYS A 18 9.99 12.25 -3.79
CA LYS A 18 9.37 12.21 -2.47
C LYS A 18 8.41 11.03 -2.34
N CYS A 19 7.62 10.78 -3.36
CA CYS A 19 6.69 9.65 -3.39
C CYS A 19 7.46 8.32 -3.34
N LEU A 20 8.51 8.20 -4.14
CA LEU A 20 9.33 6.99 -4.20
C LEU A 20 9.98 6.70 -2.84
N GLU A 21 10.52 7.72 -2.20
CA GLU A 21 11.14 7.56 -0.89
C GLU A 21 10.13 7.09 0.15
N SER A 22 8.99 7.77 0.24
CA SER A 22 7.94 7.42 1.19
C SER A 22 7.35 6.04 0.92
N LEU A 23 7.12 5.73 -0.35
CA LEU A 23 6.54 4.44 -0.75
C LEU A 23 7.51 3.30 -0.51
N GLY A 24 8.79 3.50 -0.80
CA GLY A 24 9.82 2.50 -0.54
C GLY A 24 9.91 2.15 0.94
N ASP A 25 9.89 3.15 1.80
CA ASP A 25 9.91 2.95 3.25
C ASP A 25 8.66 2.23 3.72
N PHE A 26 7.51 2.61 3.19
CA PHE A 26 6.23 2.03 3.56
C PHE A 26 6.16 0.55 3.17
N LEU A 27 6.57 0.22 1.95
CA LEU A 27 6.59 -1.17 1.48
C LEU A 27 7.56 -2.02 2.30
N SER A 28 8.73 -1.48 2.63
CA SER A 28 9.69 -2.19 3.46
C SER A 28 9.12 -2.51 4.83
N GLU A 29 8.34 -1.59 5.40
CA GLU A 29 7.66 -1.79 6.67
C GLU A 29 6.58 -2.87 6.56
N LEU A 30 5.79 -2.85 5.50
CA LEU A 30 4.76 -3.86 5.26
C LEU A 30 5.38 -5.25 5.13
N CYS A 31 6.52 -5.36 4.47
CA CYS A 31 7.25 -6.62 4.35
C CYS A 31 7.76 -7.10 5.70
N ARG A 32 8.31 -6.18 6.51
CA ARG A 32 8.81 -6.51 7.83
C ARG A 32 7.71 -7.01 8.74
N ASP A 33 6.52 -6.41 8.64
CA ASP A 33 5.36 -6.80 9.43
C ASP A 33 4.63 -8.00 8.81
N LYS A 34 5.13 -8.53 7.71
CA LYS A 34 4.54 -9.68 7.00
C LYS A 34 3.11 -9.44 6.54
N LEU A 35 2.76 -8.20 6.26
CA LEU A 35 1.44 -7.86 5.73
C LEU A 35 1.40 -7.98 4.21
N LEU A 36 2.47 -7.60 3.53
CA LEU A 36 2.53 -7.62 2.09
C LEU A 36 3.97 -7.85 1.66
N GLY A 37 4.17 -8.66 0.63
CA GLY A 37 5.49 -8.92 0.09
C GLY A 37 5.47 -9.00 -1.42
N PRO A 38 6.66 -9.05 -2.07
CA PRO A 38 6.75 -9.07 -3.53
C PRO A 38 6.03 -10.26 -4.16
N THR A 39 6.09 -11.43 -3.55
CA THR A 39 5.43 -12.63 -4.06
C THR A 39 3.91 -12.51 -4.03
N SER A 40 3.37 -11.98 -2.91
CA SER A 40 1.93 -11.77 -2.76
C SER A 40 1.41 -10.77 -3.79
N VAL A 41 2.14 -9.69 -4.00
CA VAL A 41 1.76 -8.65 -4.96
C VAL A 41 1.74 -9.23 -6.37
N GLU A 42 2.72 -10.04 -6.72
CA GLU A 42 2.78 -10.66 -8.04
C GLU A 42 1.60 -11.62 -8.25
N LYS A 43 1.31 -12.47 -7.27
CA LYS A 43 0.25 -13.46 -7.39
C LYS A 43 -1.14 -12.83 -7.41
N ILE A 44 -1.38 -11.85 -6.56
CA ILE A 44 -2.73 -11.29 -6.39
C ILE A 44 -3.03 -10.21 -7.43
N PHE A 45 -2.04 -9.37 -7.74
CA PHE A 45 -2.26 -8.18 -8.55
C PHE A 45 -1.52 -8.22 -9.89
N SER A 46 -0.80 -9.29 -10.18
CA SER A 46 0.02 -9.42 -11.39
C SER A 46 1.03 -8.28 -11.49
N PHE A 47 1.53 -7.83 -10.36
CA PHE A 47 2.53 -6.77 -10.30
C PHE A 47 3.92 -7.41 -10.14
N ASP A 48 4.81 -7.07 -11.06
CA ASP A 48 6.14 -7.67 -11.13
C ASP A 48 6.92 -7.50 -9.81
N HIS A 49 7.41 -8.62 -9.25
CA HIS A 49 8.18 -8.59 -8.01
C HIS A 49 9.48 -7.82 -8.15
N ILE A 50 10.05 -7.76 -9.33
CA ILE A 50 11.27 -6.99 -9.59
C ILE A 50 10.98 -5.50 -9.45
N THR A 51 9.86 -5.05 -10.00
CA THR A 51 9.42 -3.66 -9.88
C THR A 51 9.11 -3.32 -8.43
N PHE A 52 8.49 -4.25 -7.69
CA PHE A 52 8.25 -4.08 -6.27
C PHE A 52 9.56 -3.82 -5.52
N LYS A 53 10.57 -4.63 -5.78
CA LYS A 53 11.89 -4.45 -5.16
C LYS A 53 12.55 -3.13 -5.54
N ARG A 54 12.39 -2.71 -6.80
CA ARG A 54 12.91 -1.41 -7.25
C ARG A 54 12.31 -0.27 -6.44
N ILE A 55 11.02 -0.34 -6.17
CA ILE A 55 10.37 0.68 -5.34
C ILE A 55 10.93 0.65 -3.91
N CYS A 56 11.07 -0.54 -3.33
CA CYS A 56 11.67 -0.67 -2.00
C CYS A 56 13.08 -0.10 -1.93
N ASP A 57 13.85 -0.27 -3.01
CA ASP A 57 15.23 0.22 -3.11
C ASP A 57 15.30 1.68 -3.57
N LYS A 58 14.15 2.30 -3.80
CA LYS A 58 14.04 3.70 -4.21
C LYS A 58 14.76 3.98 -5.53
N ASP A 59 14.64 3.05 -6.45
CA ASP A 59 15.24 3.14 -7.78
C ASP A 59 14.57 4.24 -8.59
N GLN A 60 15.35 5.22 -9.03
CA GLN A 60 14.85 6.40 -9.73
C GLN A 60 14.31 6.09 -11.12
N THR A 61 14.56 4.88 -11.64
CA THR A 61 14.02 4.49 -12.96
C THR A 61 12.55 4.09 -12.91
N VAL A 62 11.98 3.91 -11.71
CA VAL A 62 10.56 3.61 -11.55
C VAL A 62 9.74 4.81 -12.02
N THR A 63 8.74 4.56 -12.86
CA THR A 63 7.92 5.64 -13.45
C THR A 63 6.84 6.11 -12.47
N VAL A 64 6.38 7.33 -12.70
CA VAL A 64 5.27 7.94 -11.95
C VAL A 64 4.02 7.06 -12.02
N LYS A 65 3.74 6.54 -13.22
CA LYS A 65 2.59 5.66 -13.44
C LYS A 65 2.67 4.40 -12.58
N THR A 66 3.85 3.81 -12.49
CA THR A 66 4.08 2.62 -11.68
C THR A 66 3.89 2.91 -10.19
N LEU A 67 4.37 4.06 -9.72
CA LEU A 67 4.18 4.47 -8.33
C LEU A 67 2.69 4.64 -8.00
N GLY A 68 1.94 5.29 -8.88
CA GLY A 68 0.50 5.47 -8.70
C GLY A 68 -0.24 4.13 -8.66
N ARG A 69 0.15 3.20 -9.51
CA ARG A 69 -0.41 1.85 -9.53
C ARG A 69 -0.14 1.13 -8.20
N MET A 70 1.08 1.22 -7.69
CA MET A 70 1.44 0.58 -6.43
C MET A 70 0.66 1.19 -5.26
N MET A 71 0.48 2.49 -5.25
CA MET A 71 -0.32 3.16 -4.22
C MET A 71 -1.76 2.64 -4.20
N GLY A 72 -2.35 2.48 -5.37
CA GLY A 72 -3.70 1.91 -5.49
C GLY A 72 -3.78 0.47 -4.99
N ILE A 73 -2.78 -0.33 -5.32
CA ILE A 73 -2.69 -1.72 -4.87
C ILE A 73 -2.62 -1.79 -3.34
N ILE A 74 -1.80 -0.96 -2.73
CA ILE A 74 -1.65 -0.94 -1.27
C ILE A 74 -2.97 -0.58 -0.60
N ALA A 75 -3.64 0.46 -1.06
CA ALA A 75 -4.91 0.89 -0.48
C ALA A 75 -5.96 -0.22 -0.56
N TYR A 76 -6.09 -0.82 -1.73
CA TYR A 76 -7.04 -1.91 -1.95
C TYR A 76 -6.70 -3.12 -1.08
N PHE A 77 -5.43 -3.50 -1.05
CA PHE A 77 -4.99 -4.67 -0.30
C PHE A 77 -5.20 -4.53 1.19
N LEU A 78 -4.82 -3.39 1.76
CA LEU A 78 -4.96 -3.17 3.20
C LEU A 78 -6.43 -3.18 3.62
N ASN A 79 -7.28 -2.56 2.83
CA ASN A 79 -8.71 -2.55 3.11
C ASN A 79 -9.29 -3.97 3.06
N GLY A 80 -8.93 -4.73 2.04
CA GLY A 80 -9.36 -6.13 1.89
C GLY A 80 -8.84 -7.02 3.02
N LEU A 81 -7.61 -6.79 3.45
CA LEU A 81 -7.01 -7.56 4.53
C LEU A 81 -7.73 -7.30 5.85
N LYS A 82 -8.10 -6.05 6.11
CA LYS A 82 -8.85 -5.69 7.30
C LYS A 82 -10.22 -6.36 7.31
N GLU A 83 -10.92 -6.31 6.18
CA GLU A 83 -12.22 -6.97 6.04
C GLU A 83 -12.12 -8.47 6.24
N THR A 84 -11.07 -9.09 5.69
CA THR A 84 -10.83 -10.53 5.86
C THR A 84 -10.59 -10.88 7.32
N CYS A 85 -9.81 -10.08 8.03
CA CYS A 85 -9.58 -10.31 9.46
C CYS A 85 -10.87 -10.20 10.27
N ASP A 86 -11.69 -9.20 9.98
CA ASP A 86 -12.97 -9.01 10.66
C ASP A 86 -13.91 -10.21 10.42
N LYS A 87 -13.97 -10.69 9.19
CA LYS A 87 -14.79 -11.84 8.81
C LYS A 87 -14.32 -13.11 9.53
N ARG A 88 -13.01 -13.36 9.54
CA ARG A 88 -12.44 -14.54 10.20
C ARG A 88 -12.65 -14.49 11.70
N LEU A 89 -12.53 -13.33 12.32
CA LEU A 89 -12.80 -13.15 13.73
C LEU A 89 -14.23 -13.54 14.07
N LYS A 90 -15.18 -13.08 13.25
CA LYS A 90 -16.58 -13.41 13.44
C LYS A 90 -16.84 -14.91 13.31
N GLU A 91 -16.27 -15.53 12.26
CA GLU A 91 -16.38 -16.98 12.05
C GLU A 91 -15.84 -17.77 13.24
N LEU A 92 -14.68 -17.35 13.77
CA LEU A 92 -14.09 -18.02 14.92
C LEU A 92 -14.93 -17.87 16.18
N GLN A 93 -15.53 -16.71 16.41
CA GLN A 93 -16.39 -16.46 17.55
C GLN A 93 -17.64 -17.32 17.51
N GLU A 94 -18.13 -17.63 16.31
CA GLU A 94 -19.34 -18.42 16.10
C GLU A 94 -19.05 -19.94 16.00
N ASP A 95 -17.79 -20.34 15.96
CA ASP A 95 -17.43 -21.75 15.81
C ASP A 95 -17.48 -22.47 17.14
N ASP A 96 -18.50 -23.30 17.34
CA ASP A 96 -18.71 -24.04 18.58
C ASP A 96 -17.92 -25.34 18.63
N LYS A 97 -17.33 -25.76 17.50
CA LYS A 97 -16.63 -27.05 17.42
C LYS A 97 -15.15 -26.95 17.78
N MET A 98 -14.59 -25.76 17.71
CA MET A 98 -13.17 -25.56 17.97
C MET A 98 -12.90 -25.54 19.47
N LYS A 99 -11.81 -26.18 19.88
CA LYS A 99 -11.39 -26.15 21.30
C LYS A 99 -11.09 -24.72 21.72
N LEU A 100 -11.52 -24.39 22.92
CA LEU A 100 -11.45 -23.02 23.43
C LEU A 100 -10.03 -22.43 23.38
N TYR A 101 -9.03 -23.19 23.78
CA TYR A 101 -7.66 -22.68 23.80
C TYR A 101 -7.12 -22.37 22.40
N LEU A 102 -7.46 -23.21 21.41
CA LEU A 102 -7.06 -22.97 20.01
C LEU A 102 -7.78 -21.73 19.46
N LYS A 103 -9.06 -21.61 19.80
CA LYS A 103 -9.86 -20.47 19.40
C LYS A 103 -9.27 -19.16 19.92
N ARG A 104 -8.86 -19.14 21.18
CA ARG A 104 -8.23 -17.97 21.79
C ARG A 104 -6.92 -17.59 21.11
N ILE A 105 -6.08 -18.60 20.80
CA ILE A 105 -4.81 -18.36 20.12
C ILE A 105 -5.06 -17.75 18.74
N LYS A 106 -5.99 -18.30 17.96
CA LYS A 106 -6.29 -17.82 16.63
C LYS A 106 -6.90 -16.42 16.65
N ILE A 107 -7.79 -16.15 17.60
CA ILE A 107 -8.39 -14.82 17.77
C ILE A 107 -7.30 -13.79 18.10
N ASP A 108 -6.39 -14.15 19.01
CA ASP A 108 -5.30 -13.26 19.39
C ASP A 108 -4.39 -12.93 18.21
N GLU A 109 -4.04 -13.93 17.41
CA GLU A 109 -3.23 -13.73 16.20
C GLU A 109 -3.92 -12.82 15.17
N LEU A 110 -5.22 -13.04 14.97
CA LEU A 110 -5.99 -12.22 14.02
C LEU A 110 -6.13 -10.78 14.53
N ASN A 111 -6.32 -10.60 15.84
CA ASN A 111 -6.39 -9.26 16.41
C ASN A 111 -5.08 -8.51 16.26
N LYS A 112 -3.95 -9.17 16.46
CA LYS A 112 -2.64 -8.57 16.25
C LYS A 112 -2.45 -8.14 14.80
N LYS A 113 -2.83 -9.01 13.87
CA LYS A 113 -2.74 -8.71 12.44
C LYS A 113 -3.67 -7.55 12.06
N ARG A 114 -4.88 -7.55 12.60
CA ARG A 114 -5.85 -6.48 12.35
C ARG A 114 -5.34 -5.14 12.85
N VAL A 115 -4.73 -5.11 14.03
CA VAL A 115 -4.14 -3.89 14.60
C VAL A 115 -3.04 -3.36 13.68
N LYS A 116 -2.12 -4.23 13.24
CA LYS A 116 -1.06 -3.83 12.32
C LYS A 116 -1.62 -3.28 11.02
N CYS A 117 -2.66 -3.93 10.50
CA CYS A 117 -3.32 -3.48 9.26
C CYS A 117 -3.96 -2.10 9.44
N THR A 118 -4.64 -1.88 10.56
CA THR A 118 -5.28 -0.59 10.87
C THR A 118 -4.23 0.52 10.99
N GLU A 119 -3.14 0.25 11.69
CA GLU A 119 -2.03 1.19 11.83
C GLU A 119 -1.40 1.53 10.48
N ALA A 120 -1.23 0.51 9.63
CA ALA A 120 -0.69 0.71 8.28
C ALA A 120 -1.62 1.58 7.44
N MET A 121 -2.94 1.37 7.54
CA MET A 121 -3.92 2.18 6.82
C MET A 121 -3.89 3.64 7.27
N GLU A 122 -3.79 3.88 8.57
CA GLU A 122 -3.70 5.24 9.10
C GLU A 122 -2.41 5.91 8.65
N LYS A 123 -1.31 5.19 8.69
CA LYS A 123 -0.02 5.70 8.23
C LYS A 123 -0.07 6.00 6.73
N TYR A 124 -0.72 5.15 5.95
CA TYR A 124 -0.91 5.36 4.52
C TYR A 124 -1.65 6.69 4.29
N LYS A 125 -2.75 6.90 4.98
CA LYS A 125 -3.53 8.13 4.83
C LYS A 125 -2.71 9.36 5.19
N LYS A 126 -1.97 9.31 6.27
CA LYS A 126 -1.14 10.45 6.71
C LYS A 126 0.01 10.70 5.74
N THR A 127 0.68 9.65 5.29
CA THR A 127 1.87 9.78 4.46
C THR A 127 1.51 10.15 3.02
N PHE A 128 0.49 9.49 2.47
CA PHE A 128 0.18 9.61 1.05
C PHE A 128 -1.04 10.47 0.74
N GLY A 129 -1.80 10.90 1.73
CA GLY A 129 -2.99 11.69 1.49
C GLY A 129 -2.71 12.95 0.67
N ILE A 130 -1.75 13.74 1.12
CA ILE A 130 -1.37 14.98 0.43
C ILE A 130 -0.58 14.65 -0.84
N ILE A 131 0.34 13.69 -0.74
CA ILE A 131 1.16 13.27 -1.88
C ILE A 131 0.28 12.73 -3.00
N ALA A 132 -0.73 11.92 -2.64
CA ALA A 132 -1.64 11.35 -3.61
C ALA A 132 -2.44 12.42 -4.34
N ILE A 133 -2.92 13.43 -3.64
CA ILE A 133 -3.65 14.53 -4.25
C ILE A 133 -2.77 15.26 -5.25
N SER A 134 -1.55 15.65 -4.84
CA SER A 134 -0.61 16.32 -5.73
C SER A 134 -0.25 15.45 -6.92
N PHE A 135 -0.04 14.17 -6.68
CA PHE A 135 0.33 13.20 -7.71
C PHE A 135 -0.78 13.07 -8.76
N PHE A 136 -2.03 12.92 -8.32
CA PHE A 136 -3.15 12.78 -9.25
C PHE A 136 -3.44 14.08 -10.00
N GLU A 137 -3.22 15.22 -9.36
CA GLU A 137 -3.34 16.51 -10.04
C GLU A 137 -2.32 16.63 -11.16
N LEU A 138 -1.07 16.24 -10.90
CA LEU A 138 -0.01 16.26 -11.91
C LEU A 138 -0.31 15.33 -13.06
N ILE A 139 -0.80 14.12 -12.77
CA ILE A 139 -1.18 13.17 -13.82
C ILE A 139 -2.34 13.71 -14.63
N GLY A 140 -3.33 14.31 -13.98
CA GLY A 140 -4.48 14.90 -14.68
C GLY A 140 -4.12 16.05 -15.58
N GLN A 141 -3.07 16.80 -15.23
CA GLN A 141 -2.62 17.90 -16.04
C GLN A 141 -1.67 17.49 -17.17
N ASN A 142 -1.07 16.31 -17.04
CA ASN A 142 -0.15 15.81 -18.04
C ASN A 142 -0.63 14.45 -18.49
N GLU A 143 -1.43 14.43 -19.52
CA GLU A 143 -2.06 13.22 -20.00
C GLU A 143 -1.10 12.20 -20.58
N GLU A 144 0.15 12.55 -20.78
CA GLU A 144 1.14 11.63 -21.33
C GLU A 144 1.74 10.69 -20.29
N PHE A 145 1.34 10.83 -19.05
CA PHE A 145 1.84 9.93 -18.02
C PHE A 145 1.18 8.56 -18.08
#